data_79b637f9dce7e5e3750902e3c0e9e425
#
_entry.id   79b637f9dce7e5e3750902e3c0e9e425
#
_cell.length_a   1.000
_cell.length_b   1.000
_cell.length_c   1.000
_cell.angle_alpha   90.00
_cell.angle_beta   90.00
_cell.angle_gamma   90.00
#
_symmetry.space_group_name_H-M   'P 1'
#
loop_
_entity.id
_entity.type
_entity.pdbx_description
1 polymer ?
#
loop_
_entity_poly.entity_id
_entity_poly.type
_entity_poly.pdbx_seq_one_letter_code
_entity_poly.pdbx_strand_id
1 'polypeptide(L)'
;MLHLSDNIYDGFLEQGQFISRGKEPADTEPLGDDNFNQIFADITTSFTILIGIFFPSVTGIMAGSNRSGDLADAQKSIPIGTICAIITTSTVYLSSVLLFAGTVDNLLLRDKFGNSIGGKLVVANIAWPNQWVILIGSFLSTLGAGLQSLTGAPRLLQAIAKDGIIPFLSPFAVSSSRGEPTRALILTLCICQCGILLGNVDVLAPLLSMFFLMCYGFVNLACALQTLLRTPNWRPRFKYYHWSLSFIGLSLCIAVMFMTSWYLALIAMAMAGIIYKYIEYRGAEKEWGDGIRGLALSAARFSLLRLEEGPPHTKNWRPQILILVKLTSDLLPKYRKLFSFAAQLKAGKGLTICASVIGGDYTRSCGEAMAAKQSLTKTMEEERVKGFAEILVVRDITEGLSNLVQSAGLGGLKPNTVILGWPYGWRQSEDDRTWQVFLETVRNVTAARMALLVPKGINFFPDSTDKVVGNIDIWWIVHDGGLLMLLPFLLKQHRTWKKL
;
A
#
# COMPACT_ATOMS: atom_id res chain seq x y z
N MET A 1 28.95 -38.63 -29.07
CA MET A 1 27.70 -38.69 -28.37
C MET A 1 27.84 -37.91 -27.07
N LEU A 2 26.99 -37.03 -26.87
CA LEU A 2 26.83 -35.95 -25.92
C LEU A 2 27.31 -36.29 -24.49
N HIS A 3 28.23 -35.47 -23.97
CA HIS A 3 28.64 -35.49 -22.55
C HIS A 3 27.53 -35.03 -21.57
N LEU A 4 26.25 -35.08 -22.02
CA LEU A 4 25.11 -34.60 -21.24
C LEU A 4 24.91 -35.38 -19.95
N SER A 5 25.05 -36.73 -20.02
CA SER A 5 24.89 -37.57 -18.85
C SER A 5 25.99 -37.34 -17.83
N ASP A 6 27.22 -37.19 -18.28
CA ASP A 6 28.39 -37.00 -17.45
C ASP A 6 28.34 -35.60 -16.77
N ASN A 7 28.01 -34.59 -17.56
CA ASN A 7 27.86 -33.22 -17.02
C ASN A 7 26.71 -33.10 -16.00
N ILE A 8 25.61 -33.80 -16.19
CA ILE A 8 24.50 -33.82 -15.22
C ILE A 8 24.91 -34.58 -13.96
N TYR A 9 25.55 -35.75 -14.14
CA TYR A 9 25.96 -36.59 -13.03
C TYR A 9 27.03 -35.92 -12.16
N ASP A 10 28.06 -35.39 -12.78
CA ASP A 10 29.12 -34.62 -12.12
C ASP A 10 28.59 -33.38 -11.44
N GLY A 11 27.65 -32.66 -12.05
CA GLY A 11 26.99 -31.49 -11.44
C GLY A 11 26.23 -31.80 -10.15
N PHE A 12 25.66 -33.01 -10.03
CA PHE A 12 24.98 -33.46 -8.82
C PHE A 12 25.93 -33.95 -7.74
N LEU A 13 27.02 -34.62 -8.10
CA LEU A 13 27.98 -35.13 -7.14
C LEU A 13 28.94 -34.09 -6.62
N GLU A 14 29.28 -33.08 -7.40
CA GLU A 14 30.26 -32.05 -7.02
C GLU A 14 29.64 -30.87 -6.23
N GLN A 15 28.34 -30.84 -5.97
CA GLN A 15 27.74 -29.81 -5.10
C GLN A 15 28.35 -29.77 -3.68
N GLY A 16 29.12 -30.77 -3.28
CA GLY A 16 29.83 -30.84 -2.01
C GLY A 16 31.34 -30.71 -2.08
N GLN A 17 31.95 -30.77 -3.27
CA GLN A 17 33.42 -30.68 -3.42
C GLN A 17 33.82 -29.56 -4.35
N PHE A 18 33.92 -28.38 -3.78
CA PHE A 18 34.49 -27.24 -4.49
C PHE A 18 36.02 -27.38 -4.55
N ILE A 19 36.52 -27.92 -5.63
CA ILE A 19 37.96 -27.98 -5.88
C ILE A 19 38.34 -26.61 -6.47
N SER A 20 38.95 -25.74 -5.67
CA SER A 20 39.74 -24.64 -6.22
C SER A 20 40.96 -25.26 -6.91
N ARG A 21 40.87 -25.52 -8.19
CA ARG A 21 42.04 -25.95 -8.96
C ARG A 21 42.94 -24.75 -9.22
N GLY A 22 43.65 -24.30 -8.20
CA GLY A 22 44.85 -23.51 -8.25
C GLY A 22 46.00 -24.25 -7.55
N LYS A 23 45.72 -25.49 -7.08
CA LYS A 23 46.76 -26.40 -6.59
C LYS A 23 46.70 -27.67 -7.43
N GLU A 24 47.75 -27.96 -8.10
CA GLU A 24 47.96 -29.27 -8.71
C GLU A 24 47.67 -30.38 -7.68
N PRO A 25 46.95 -31.45 -8.05
CA PRO A 25 47.03 -32.67 -7.31
C PRO A 25 48.53 -33.11 -7.33
N ALA A 26 49.04 -33.49 -6.21
CA ALA A 26 50.46 -33.78 -5.99
C ALA A 26 51.07 -34.90 -6.89
N ASP A 27 50.27 -35.50 -7.77
CA ASP A 27 50.62 -36.67 -8.58
C ASP A 27 50.48 -36.48 -10.08
N THR A 28 50.22 -35.28 -10.58
CA THR A 28 50.28 -35.04 -12.03
C THR A 28 51.65 -34.52 -12.41
N GLU A 29 52.39 -35.33 -13.16
CA GLU A 29 53.63 -34.91 -13.81
C GLU A 29 53.43 -33.58 -14.52
N PRO A 30 54.36 -32.61 -14.39
CA PRO A 30 54.30 -31.36 -15.10
C PRO A 30 54.33 -31.65 -16.59
N LEU A 31 53.19 -31.53 -17.25
CA LEU A 31 53.15 -31.44 -18.70
C LEU A 31 53.89 -30.16 -19.05
N GLY A 32 55.06 -30.38 -19.71
CA GLY A 32 56.02 -29.36 -19.97
C GLY A 32 55.47 -28.15 -20.72
N ASP A 33 56.11 -27.04 -20.39
CA ASP A 33 56.17 -25.74 -21.04
C ASP A 33 54.96 -24.82 -21.00
N ASP A 34 55.15 -23.82 -20.19
CA ASP A 34 54.96 -22.37 -20.31
C ASP A 34 53.61 -21.75 -20.61
N ASN A 35 52.56 -22.49 -20.90
CA ASN A 35 51.25 -21.91 -21.19
C ASN A 35 50.09 -22.66 -20.52
N PHE A 36 50.27 -23.16 -19.31
CA PHE A 36 49.13 -23.69 -18.54
C PHE A 36 48.30 -22.55 -18.00
N ASN A 37 47.27 -22.22 -18.70
CA ASN A 37 46.19 -21.44 -18.20
C ASN A 37 45.46 -22.26 -17.13
N GLN A 38 45.77 -21.99 -15.86
CA GLN A 38 45.10 -22.65 -14.72
C GLN A 38 43.61 -22.38 -14.73
N ILE A 39 42.80 -23.44 -14.66
CA ILE A 39 41.37 -23.33 -14.57
C ILE A 39 40.99 -22.97 -13.13
N PHE A 40 40.51 -21.76 -12.91
CA PHE A 40 39.93 -21.35 -11.64
C PHE A 40 38.43 -21.58 -11.67
N ALA A 41 37.95 -22.65 -11.03
CA ALA A 41 36.53 -22.88 -10.85
C ALA A 41 35.94 -21.85 -9.90
N ASP A 42 34.75 -21.33 -10.19
CA ASP A 42 34.06 -20.42 -9.29
C ASP A 42 33.41 -21.20 -8.14
N ILE A 43 34.06 -21.14 -6.97
CA ILE A 43 33.59 -21.78 -5.73
C ILE A 43 32.65 -20.89 -4.94
N THR A 44 32.50 -19.62 -5.29
CA THR A 44 31.67 -18.65 -4.56
C THR A 44 30.25 -18.55 -5.15
N THR A 45 30.01 -19.17 -6.29
CA THR A 45 28.73 -19.13 -6.98
C THR A 45 27.70 -19.99 -6.26
N SER A 46 26.57 -19.39 -5.88
CA SER A 46 25.42 -20.10 -5.33
C SER A 46 24.22 -19.98 -6.27
N PHE A 47 23.23 -20.83 -6.09
CA PHE A 47 21.98 -20.77 -6.88
C PHE A 47 21.32 -19.38 -6.80
N THR A 48 21.34 -18.76 -5.64
CA THR A 48 20.78 -17.42 -5.42
C THR A 48 21.51 -16.34 -6.20
N ILE A 49 22.83 -16.40 -6.26
CA ILE A 49 23.67 -15.50 -7.07
C ILE A 49 23.38 -15.69 -8.56
N LEU A 50 23.28 -16.95 -9.00
CA LEU A 50 22.96 -17.25 -10.40
C LEU A 50 21.59 -16.72 -10.82
N ILE A 51 20.58 -16.80 -9.97
CA ILE A 51 19.28 -16.17 -10.24
C ILE A 51 19.44 -14.66 -10.43
N GLY A 52 20.21 -13.99 -9.57
CA GLY A 52 20.45 -12.55 -9.67
C GLY A 52 21.16 -12.14 -10.97
N ILE A 53 22.08 -12.98 -11.45
CA ILE A 53 22.79 -12.75 -12.72
C ILE A 53 21.90 -13.09 -13.92
N PHE A 54 21.10 -14.15 -13.84
CA PHE A 54 20.23 -14.57 -14.95
C PHE A 54 19.01 -13.65 -15.13
N PHE A 55 18.43 -13.15 -14.04
CA PHE A 55 17.18 -12.39 -14.07
C PHE A 55 17.19 -11.18 -15.02
N PRO A 56 18.26 -10.37 -15.12
CA PRO A 56 18.32 -9.26 -16.08
C PRO A 56 18.11 -9.69 -17.54
N SER A 57 18.48 -10.93 -17.89
CA SER A 57 18.33 -11.44 -19.26
C SER A 57 16.87 -11.69 -19.67
N VAL A 58 15.97 -11.86 -18.68
CA VAL A 58 14.53 -12.09 -18.91
C VAL A 58 13.67 -10.86 -18.60
N THR A 59 14.26 -9.70 -18.34
CA THR A 59 13.58 -8.42 -18.14
C THR A 59 13.08 -7.82 -19.46
N GLY A 60 12.17 -6.83 -19.36
CA GLY A 60 11.66 -6.12 -20.53
C GLY A 60 10.24 -6.49 -20.95
N ILE A 61 9.51 -7.29 -20.17
CA ILE A 61 8.12 -7.70 -20.43
C ILE A 61 7.19 -6.49 -20.67
N MET A 62 7.45 -5.37 -20.01
CA MET A 62 6.64 -4.17 -20.10
C MET A 62 6.99 -3.26 -21.30
N ALA A 63 7.94 -3.63 -22.14
CA ALA A 63 8.34 -2.80 -23.29
C ALA A 63 7.19 -2.55 -24.27
N GLY A 64 6.32 -3.56 -24.48
CA GLY A 64 5.11 -3.41 -25.28
C GLY A 64 4.08 -2.47 -24.66
N SER A 65 3.85 -2.55 -23.36
CA SER A 65 2.89 -1.70 -22.64
C SER A 65 3.33 -0.24 -22.62
N ASN A 66 4.64 0.03 -22.52
CA ASN A 66 5.19 1.39 -22.54
C ASN A 66 4.99 2.11 -23.88
N ARG A 67 4.67 1.37 -24.93
CA ARG A 67 4.39 1.87 -26.30
C ARG A 67 2.93 1.70 -26.71
N SER A 68 2.03 1.50 -25.77
CA SER A 68 0.61 1.30 -26.05
C SER A 68 -0.02 2.42 -26.88
N GLY A 69 0.44 3.65 -26.70
CA GLY A 69 -0.03 4.81 -27.45
C GLY A 69 0.37 4.83 -28.95
N ASP A 70 1.39 4.08 -29.33
CA ASP A 70 1.90 4.01 -30.71
C ASP A 70 1.27 2.83 -31.49
N LEU A 71 0.46 1.97 -30.85
CA LEU A 71 -0.14 0.79 -31.45
C LEU A 71 -1.58 1.04 -31.88
N ALA A 72 -1.94 0.61 -33.07
CA ALA A 72 -3.30 0.73 -33.59
C ALA A 72 -4.33 -0.06 -32.77
N ASP A 73 -3.99 -1.29 -32.35
CA ASP A 73 -4.79 -2.12 -31.43
C ASP A 73 -3.90 -2.66 -30.32
N ALA A 74 -3.63 -1.82 -29.34
CA ALA A 74 -2.79 -2.17 -28.20
C ALA A 74 -3.36 -3.35 -27.38
N GLN A 75 -4.67 -3.42 -27.25
CA GLN A 75 -5.35 -4.41 -26.41
C GLN A 75 -5.22 -5.85 -26.92
N LYS A 76 -5.08 -6.03 -28.21
CA LYS A 76 -4.87 -7.33 -28.85
C LYS A 76 -3.38 -7.60 -29.09
N SER A 77 -2.64 -6.59 -29.55
CA SER A 77 -1.25 -6.75 -29.98
C SER A 77 -0.30 -6.95 -28.79
N ILE A 78 -0.51 -6.25 -27.66
CA ILE A 78 0.38 -6.37 -26.49
C ILE A 78 0.35 -7.78 -25.89
N PRO A 79 -0.81 -8.39 -25.52
CA PRO A 79 -0.82 -9.72 -24.94
C PRO A 79 -0.24 -10.78 -25.88
N ILE A 80 -0.64 -10.77 -27.15
CA ILE A 80 -0.16 -11.75 -28.14
C ILE A 80 1.34 -11.59 -28.36
N GLY A 81 1.81 -10.36 -28.61
CA GLY A 81 3.22 -10.08 -28.85
C GLY A 81 4.10 -10.43 -27.65
N THR A 82 3.65 -10.12 -26.44
CA THR A 82 4.40 -10.44 -25.21
C THR A 82 4.49 -11.95 -24.98
N ILE A 83 3.39 -12.70 -25.16
CA ILE A 83 3.39 -14.16 -25.00
C ILE A 83 4.28 -14.81 -26.07
N CYS A 84 4.15 -14.41 -27.34
CA CYS A 84 5.00 -14.92 -28.40
C CYS A 84 6.48 -14.62 -28.15
N ALA A 85 6.81 -13.42 -27.70
CA ALA A 85 8.18 -13.04 -27.36
C ALA A 85 8.74 -13.93 -26.22
N ILE A 86 7.97 -14.14 -25.15
CA ILE A 86 8.37 -14.97 -24.01
C ILE A 86 8.60 -16.42 -24.46
N ILE A 87 7.69 -16.99 -25.25
CA ILE A 87 7.82 -18.37 -25.74
C ILE A 87 9.09 -18.49 -26.62
N THR A 88 9.30 -17.55 -27.54
CA THR A 88 10.46 -17.57 -28.44
C THR A 88 11.77 -17.44 -27.67
N THR A 89 11.89 -16.47 -26.78
CA THR A 89 13.11 -16.27 -25.99
C THR A 89 13.37 -17.44 -25.04
N SER A 90 12.32 -17.97 -24.38
CA SER A 90 12.46 -19.15 -23.50
C SER A 90 12.93 -20.38 -24.28
N THR A 91 12.42 -20.59 -25.49
CA THR A 91 12.85 -21.68 -26.36
C THR A 91 14.32 -21.54 -26.71
N VAL A 92 14.78 -20.33 -27.07
CA VAL A 92 16.19 -20.05 -27.36
C VAL A 92 17.08 -20.30 -26.14
N TYR A 93 16.68 -19.81 -24.95
CA TYR A 93 17.46 -20.03 -23.72
C TYR A 93 17.55 -21.52 -23.35
N LEU A 94 16.42 -22.23 -23.33
CA LEU A 94 16.42 -23.65 -23.00
C LEU A 94 17.21 -24.50 -24.01
N SER A 95 17.07 -24.23 -25.31
CA SER A 95 17.86 -24.90 -26.33
C SER A 95 19.35 -24.61 -26.18
N SER A 96 19.74 -23.36 -25.86
CA SER A 96 21.13 -23.01 -25.60
C SER A 96 21.70 -23.77 -24.39
N VAL A 97 20.94 -23.87 -23.30
CA VAL A 97 21.36 -24.66 -22.11
C VAL A 97 21.63 -26.13 -22.50
N LEU A 98 20.71 -26.75 -23.24
CA LEU A 98 20.88 -28.14 -23.70
C LEU A 98 22.09 -28.30 -24.64
N LEU A 99 22.30 -27.36 -25.56
CA LEU A 99 23.44 -27.38 -26.48
C LEU A 99 24.77 -27.25 -25.73
N PHE A 100 24.88 -26.29 -24.82
CA PHE A 100 26.11 -26.11 -24.03
C PHE A 100 26.37 -27.31 -23.11
N ALA A 101 25.35 -27.83 -22.41
CA ALA A 101 25.50 -28.98 -21.57
C ALA A 101 25.92 -30.25 -22.34
N GLY A 102 25.51 -30.38 -23.61
CA GLY A 102 25.82 -31.51 -24.45
C GLY A 102 27.10 -31.45 -25.26
N THR A 103 27.66 -30.23 -25.46
CA THR A 103 28.79 -30.01 -26.37
C THR A 103 30.05 -29.50 -25.71
N VAL A 104 29.95 -28.92 -24.53
CA VAL A 104 31.07 -28.27 -23.83
C VAL A 104 31.43 -29.06 -22.56
N ASP A 105 32.71 -29.23 -22.31
CA ASP A 105 33.22 -29.87 -21.12
C ASP A 105 32.85 -29.06 -19.85
N ASN A 106 32.50 -29.76 -18.77
CA ASN A 106 32.08 -29.16 -17.50
C ASN A 106 33.17 -28.26 -16.90
N LEU A 107 34.43 -28.65 -16.96
CA LEU A 107 35.54 -27.88 -16.44
C LEU A 107 35.70 -26.53 -17.19
N LEU A 108 35.50 -26.56 -18.51
CA LEU A 108 35.56 -25.36 -19.35
C LEU A 108 34.43 -24.41 -19.06
N LEU A 109 33.21 -24.89 -18.80
CA LEU A 109 32.07 -24.06 -18.40
C LEU A 109 32.25 -23.42 -17.04
N ARG A 110 33.07 -24.00 -16.17
CA ARG A 110 33.36 -23.47 -14.81
C ARG A 110 34.63 -22.63 -14.74
N ASP A 111 35.36 -22.49 -15.85
CA ASP A 111 36.57 -21.65 -15.89
C ASP A 111 36.18 -20.19 -15.72
N LYS A 112 36.40 -19.68 -14.50
CA LYS A 112 35.96 -18.35 -14.07
C LYS A 112 36.51 -17.22 -14.92
N PHE A 113 37.74 -17.33 -15.38
CA PHE A 113 38.45 -16.27 -16.10
C PHE A 113 38.66 -16.61 -17.58
N GLY A 114 38.25 -17.78 -18.04
CA GLY A 114 38.48 -18.27 -19.40
C GLY A 114 39.97 -18.46 -19.70
N ASN A 115 40.80 -18.66 -18.69
CA ASN A 115 42.27 -18.76 -18.85
C ASN A 115 42.68 -19.93 -19.74
N SER A 116 41.91 -21.05 -19.67
CA SER A 116 42.13 -22.23 -20.52
C SER A 116 41.96 -21.97 -22.01
N ILE A 117 41.23 -20.93 -22.38
CA ILE A 117 40.96 -20.53 -23.78
C ILE A 117 41.48 -19.12 -24.10
N GLY A 118 42.52 -18.67 -23.40
CA GLY A 118 43.16 -17.40 -23.62
C GLY A 118 42.32 -16.16 -23.27
N GLY A 119 41.50 -16.24 -22.19
CA GLY A 119 40.68 -15.15 -21.71
C GLY A 119 39.45 -14.86 -22.59
N LYS A 120 39.07 -15.75 -23.47
CA LYS A 120 37.92 -15.61 -24.37
C LYS A 120 36.65 -16.25 -23.74
N LEU A 121 35.50 -15.83 -24.22
CA LEU A 121 34.24 -16.49 -23.89
C LEU A 121 34.12 -17.85 -24.64
N VAL A 122 33.62 -18.88 -23.97
CA VAL A 122 33.37 -20.17 -24.60
C VAL A 122 32.51 -20.05 -25.86
N VAL A 123 31.45 -19.24 -25.79
CA VAL A 123 30.54 -18.97 -26.90
C VAL A 123 31.31 -18.40 -28.12
N ALA A 124 32.24 -17.48 -27.88
CA ALA A 124 33.02 -16.87 -28.95
C ALA A 124 34.00 -17.88 -29.61
N ASN A 125 34.49 -18.83 -28.82
CA ASN A 125 35.43 -19.85 -29.32
C ASN A 125 34.73 -20.95 -30.15
N ILE A 126 33.47 -21.25 -29.84
CA ILE A 126 32.67 -22.22 -30.60
C ILE A 126 31.97 -21.62 -31.80
N ALA A 127 31.93 -20.28 -31.89
CA ALA A 127 31.18 -19.57 -32.93
C ALA A 127 31.67 -19.91 -34.37
N TRP A 128 30.74 -20.34 -35.22
CA TRP A 128 31.00 -20.59 -36.65
C TRP A 128 30.45 -19.41 -37.48
N PRO A 129 31.14 -18.94 -38.52
CA PRO A 129 32.46 -19.32 -38.97
C PRO A 129 33.61 -18.68 -38.20
N ASN A 130 33.38 -17.62 -37.41
CA ASN A 130 34.41 -16.91 -36.66
C ASN A 130 33.80 -16.22 -35.41
N GLN A 131 34.63 -15.95 -34.39
CA GLN A 131 34.29 -15.21 -33.18
C GLN A 131 33.64 -13.82 -33.44
N TRP A 132 33.96 -13.19 -34.58
CA TRP A 132 33.38 -11.91 -34.99
C TRP A 132 31.85 -11.93 -35.11
N VAL A 133 31.25 -13.09 -35.38
CA VAL A 133 29.79 -13.24 -35.47
C VAL A 133 29.16 -12.93 -34.12
N ILE A 134 29.76 -13.45 -33.04
CA ILE A 134 29.26 -13.17 -31.68
C ILE A 134 29.48 -11.72 -31.30
N LEU A 135 30.63 -11.15 -31.63
CA LEU A 135 30.93 -9.74 -31.34
C LEU A 135 29.93 -8.79 -32.03
N ILE A 136 29.71 -8.99 -33.32
CA ILE A 136 28.79 -8.17 -34.13
C ILE A 136 27.34 -8.37 -33.61
N GLY A 137 26.93 -9.62 -33.36
CA GLY A 137 25.61 -9.92 -32.81
C GLY A 137 25.37 -9.27 -31.44
N SER A 138 26.33 -9.36 -30.53
CA SER A 138 26.29 -8.72 -29.22
C SER A 138 26.21 -7.21 -29.35
N PHE A 139 27.02 -6.60 -30.23
CA PHE A 139 26.99 -5.16 -30.47
C PHE A 139 25.62 -4.70 -30.98
N LEU A 140 25.05 -5.37 -31.97
CA LEU A 140 23.76 -5.03 -32.55
C LEU A 140 22.63 -5.21 -31.52
N SER A 141 22.69 -6.27 -30.70
CA SER A 141 21.71 -6.53 -29.66
C SER A 141 21.74 -5.48 -28.55
N THR A 142 22.93 -5.13 -28.06
CA THR A 142 23.09 -4.11 -27.02
C THR A 142 22.71 -2.71 -27.51
N LEU A 143 23.09 -2.37 -28.75
CA LEU A 143 22.67 -1.12 -29.37
C LEU A 143 21.14 -1.03 -29.52
N GLY A 144 20.52 -2.10 -29.99
CA GLY A 144 19.05 -2.19 -30.12
C GLY A 144 18.33 -2.04 -28.76
N ALA A 145 18.82 -2.72 -27.75
CA ALA A 145 18.25 -2.62 -26.38
C ALA A 145 18.43 -1.21 -25.79
N GLY A 146 19.59 -0.60 -25.98
CA GLY A 146 19.89 0.78 -25.57
C GLY A 146 18.97 1.79 -26.23
N LEU A 147 18.81 1.73 -27.55
CA LEU A 147 17.89 2.60 -28.30
C LEU A 147 16.43 2.42 -27.83
N GLN A 148 15.99 1.19 -27.58
CA GLN A 148 14.64 0.92 -27.08
C GLN A 148 14.42 1.52 -25.70
N SER A 149 15.37 1.42 -24.80
CA SER A 149 15.30 2.00 -23.46
C SER A 149 15.27 3.52 -23.50
N LEU A 150 16.11 4.14 -24.36
CA LEU A 150 16.15 5.58 -24.56
C LEU A 150 14.88 6.16 -25.20
N THR A 151 14.08 5.37 -25.89
CA THR A 151 12.77 5.81 -26.38
C THR A 151 11.69 5.68 -25.33
N GLY A 152 11.74 4.68 -24.46
CA GLY A 152 10.70 4.38 -23.46
C GLY A 152 10.83 5.20 -22.17
N ALA A 153 11.99 5.23 -21.56
CA ALA A 153 12.22 5.85 -20.27
C ALA A 153 11.91 7.36 -20.22
N PRO A 154 12.34 8.20 -21.20
CA PRO A 154 12.00 9.62 -21.20
C PRO A 154 10.51 9.88 -21.37
N ARG A 155 9.79 9.08 -22.14
CA ARG A 155 8.34 9.21 -22.32
C ARG A 155 7.58 8.87 -21.02
N LEU A 156 8.02 7.84 -20.31
CA LEU A 156 7.48 7.49 -19.00
C LEU A 156 7.72 8.61 -17.97
N LEU A 157 8.94 9.13 -17.92
CA LEU A 157 9.28 10.28 -17.07
C LEU A 157 8.42 11.50 -17.39
N GLN A 158 8.21 11.80 -18.67
CA GLN A 158 7.33 12.89 -19.09
C GLN A 158 5.88 12.66 -18.67
N ALA A 159 5.36 11.44 -18.81
CA ALA A 159 4.00 11.10 -18.37
C ALA A 159 3.82 11.34 -16.87
N ILE A 160 4.75 10.84 -16.05
CA ILE A 160 4.74 11.08 -14.60
C ILE A 160 4.83 12.58 -14.27
N ALA A 161 5.65 13.32 -15.01
CA ALA A 161 5.78 14.76 -14.81
C ALA A 161 4.50 15.54 -15.20
N LYS A 162 3.78 15.10 -16.24
CA LYS A 162 2.50 15.69 -16.67
C LYS A 162 1.38 15.45 -15.66
N ASP A 163 1.42 14.36 -14.92
CA ASP A 163 0.44 14.08 -13.86
C ASP A 163 0.53 15.06 -12.67
N GLY A 164 1.63 15.82 -12.55
CA GLY A 164 1.78 16.89 -11.57
C GLY A 164 1.90 16.41 -10.12
N ILE A 165 2.00 15.10 -9.87
CA ILE A 165 2.07 14.51 -8.52
C ILE A 165 3.36 14.91 -7.81
N ILE A 166 4.47 14.95 -8.56
CA ILE A 166 5.80 15.26 -8.04
C ILE A 166 6.26 16.62 -8.59
N PRO A 167 6.19 17.71 -7.79
CA PRO A 167 6.40 19.07 -8.30
C PRO A 167 7.77 19.31 -8.93
N PHE A 168 8.83 18.69 -8.41
CA PHE A 168 10.18 18.87 -8.93
C PHE A 168 10.39 18.22 -10.31
N LEU A 169 9.47 17.34 -10.76
CA LEU A 169 9.50 16.76 -12.09
C LEU A 169 8.78 17.64 -13.13
N SER A 170 8.09 18.69 -12.74
CA SER A 170 7.34 19.56 -13.66
C SER A 170 8.15 20.10 -14.87
N PRO A 171 9.46 20.42 -14.78
CA PRO A 171 10.24 20.84 -15.93
C PRO A 171 10.35 19.80 -17.04
N PHE A 172 10.16 18.51 -16.73
CA PHE A 172 10.23 17.38 -17.66
C PHE A 172 8.90 17.09 -18.37
N ALA A 173 7.82 17.76 -17.98
CA ALA A 173 6.50 17.63 -18.61
C ALA A 173 6.46 18.24 -20.03
N VAL A 174 7.38 19.14 -20.33
CA VAL A 174 7.39 19.91 -21.58
C VAL A 174 7.87 19.06 -22.76
N SER A 175 7.09 19.08 -23.85
CA SER A 175 7.46 18.48 -25.13
C SER A 175 8.12 19.52 -26.05
N SER A 176 9.03 19.08 -26.92
CA SER A 176 9.54 19.87 -28.03
C SER A 176 8.44 20.10 -29.08
N SER A 177 8.66 21.02 -30.02
CA SER A 177 7.77 21.29 -31.18
C SER A 177 7.48 20.04 -32.02
N ARG A 178 8.35 19.04 -31.98
CA ARG A 178 8.19 17.73 -32.63
C ARG A 178 7.51 16.67 -31.78
N GLY A 179 7.03 17.01 -30.53
CA GLY A 179 6.41 16.07 -29.60
C GLY A 179 7.40 15.27 -28.73
N GLU A 180 8.72 15.43 -28.94
CA GLU A 180 9.71 14.66 -28.19
C GLU A 180 10.06 15.28 -26.82
N PRO A 181 10.24 14.47 -25.76
CA PRO A 181 10.57 14.94 -24.41
C PRO A 181 12.07 15.19 -24.22
N THR A 182 12.63 16.19 -24.92
CA THR A 182 14.08 16.44 -24.95
C THR A 182 14.71 16.64 -23.58
N ARG A 183 14.04 17.33 -22.64
CA ARG A 183 14.55 17.52 -21.28
C ARG A 183 14.63 16.21 -20.51
N ALA A 184 13.59 15.37 -20.61
CA ALA A 184 13.57 14.05 -19.99
C ALA A 184 14.62 13.13 -20.62
N LEU A 185 14.85 13.22 -21.94
CA LEU A 185 15.89 12.48 -22.63
C LEU A 185 17.28 12.84 -22.11
N ILE A 186 17.60 14.12 -21.96
CA ILE A 186 18.90 14.58 -21.42
C ILE A 186 19.10 14.03 -19.99
N LEU A 187 18.11 14.12 -19.12
CA LEU A 187 18.22 13.55 -17.78
C LEU A 187 18.48 12.04 -17.81
N THR A 188 17.75 11.31 -18.66
CA THR A 188 17.94 9.87 -18.82
C THR A 188 19.36 9.56 -19.31
N LEU A 189 19.88 10.31 -20.28
CA LEU A 189 21.27 10.17 -20.76
C LEU A 189 22.28 10.42 -19.63
N CYS A 190 22.09 11.46 -18.81
CA CYS A 190 22.97 11.72 -17.68
C CYS A 190 22.99 10.56 -16.67
N ILE A 191 21.82 9.99 -16.35
CA ILE A 191 21.73 8.84 -15.46
C ILE A 191 22.44 7.62 -16.06
N CYS A 192 22.21 7.34 -17.34
CA CYS A 192 22.90 6.26 -18.06
C CYS A 192 24.42 6.46 -18.07
N GLN A 193 24.88 7.69 -18.29
CA GLN A 193 26.32 8.02 -18.26
C GLN A 193 26.93 7.77 -16.87
N CYS A 194 26.23 8.11 -15.80
CA CYS A 194 26.66 7.77 -14.44
C CYS A 194 26.78 6.25 -14.24
N GLY A 195 25.82 5.47 -14.77
CA GLY A 195 25.89 4.01 -14.75
C GLY A 195 27.11 3.45 -15.51
N ILE A 196 27.41 4.00 -16.69
CA ILE A 196 28.58 3.61 -17.49
C ILE A 196 29.89 3.91 -16.75
N LEU A 197 29.97 5.06 -16.07
CA LEU A 197 31.15 5.47 -15.29
C LEU A 197 31.45 4.56 -14.11
N LEU A 198 30.45 3.85 -13.56
CA LEU A 198 30.67 2.83 -12.53
C LEU A 198 31.50 1.66 -13.04
N GLY A 199 31.46 1.37 -14.34
CA GLY A 199 32.33 0.42 -15.04
C GLY A 199 32.24 -1.05 -14.57
N ASN A 200 31.25 -1.39 -13.72
CA ASN A 200 31.08 -2.72 -13.16
C ASN A 200 29.65 -3.22 -13.30
N VAL A 201 29.47 -4.21 -14.16
CA VAL A 201 28.16 -4.82 -14.44
C VAL A 201 27.67 -5.64 -13.23
N ASP A 202 28.57 -6.24 -12.46
CA ASP A 202 28.23 -7.08 -11.32
C ASP A 202 27.54 -6.28 -10.18
N VAL A 203 27.82 -4.99 -10.09
CA VAL A 203 27.17 -4.07 -9.15
C VAL A 203 25.83 -3.59 -9.69
N LEU A 204 25.76 -3.33 -11.00
CA LEU A 204 24.57 -2.77 -11.65
C LEU A 204 23.47 -3.81 -11.85
N ALA A 205 23.81 -5.05 -12.16
CA ALA A 205 22.83 -6.09 -12.47
C ALA A 205 21.87 -6.40 -11.30
N PRO A 206 22.33 -6.61 -10.05
CA PRO A 206 21.44 -6.78 -8.91
C PRO A 206 20.56 -5.55 -8.65
N LEU A 207 21.11 -4.34 -8.80
CA LEU A 207 20.36 -3.10 -8.60
C LEU A 207 19.22 -2.97 -9.61
N LEU A 208 19.50 -3.21 -10.90
CA LEU A 208 18.48 -3.20 -11.96
C LEU A 208 17.42 -4.25 -11.70
N SER A 209 17.82 -5.46 -11.27
CA SER A 209 16.90 -6.54 -10.93
C SER A 209 15.91 -6.13 -9.84
N MET A 210 16.36 -5.40 -8.80
CA MET A 210 15.49 -4.92 -7.74
C MET A 210 14.41 -3.97 -8.27
N PHE A 211 14.77 -3.01 -9.12
CA PHE A 211 13.81 -2.07 -9.69
C PHE A 211 12.79 -2.76 -10.62
N PHE A 212 13.23 -3.69 -11.46
CA PHE A 212 12.32 -4.44 -12.33
C PHE A 212 11.36 -5.32 -11.52
N LEU A 213 11.88 -6.08 -10.56
CA LEU A 213 11.06 -6.94 -9.70
C LEU A 213 10.04 -6.14 -8.88
N MET A 214 10.46 -4.98 -8.37
CA MET A 214 9.56 -4.06 -7.67
C MET A 214 8.45 -3.56 -8.59
N CYS A 215 8.80 -3.13 -9.80
CA CYS A 215 7.83 -2.69 -10.80
C CYS A 215 6.82 -3.80 -11.14
N TYR A 216 7.30 -5.01 -11.45
CA TYR A 216 6.44 -6.14 -11.75
C TYR A 216 5.57 -6.55 -10.55
N GLY A 217 6.14 -6.53 -9.34
CA GLY A 217 5.41 -6.78 -8.10
C GLY A 217 4.26 -5.81 -7.89
N PHE A 218 4.49 -4.50 -8.05
CA PHE A 218 3.44 -3.50 -7.89
C PHE A 218 2.36 -3.58 -8.97
N VAL A 219 2.72 -3.86 -10.22
CA VAL A 219 1.73 -4.06 -11.29
C VAL A 219 0.84 -5.26 -10.98
N ASN A 220 1.44 -6.37 -10.55
CA ASN A 220 0.68 -7.55 -10.13
C ASN A 220 -0.22 -7.25 -8.93
N LEU A 221 0.29 -6.55 -7.92
CA LEU A 221 -0.50 -6.13 -6.75
C LEU A 221 -1.68 -5.25 -7.16
N ALA A 222 -1.46 -4.26 -8.02
CA ALA A 222 -2.50 -3.37 -8.50
C ALA A 222 -3.62 -4.13 -9.24
N CYS A 223 -3.25 -5.05 -10.13
CA CYS A 223 -4.20 -5.90 -10.86
C CYS A 223 -5.01 -6.78 -9.90
N ALA A 224 -4.36 -7.42 -8.92
CA ALA A 224 -5.03 -8.25 -7.93
C ALA A 224 -6.02 -7.45 -7.07
N LEU A 225 -5.58 -6.30 -6.56
CA LEU A 225 -6.42 -5.43 -5.73
C LEU A 225 -7.64 -4.90 -6.48
N GLN A 226 -7.46 -4.41 -7.70
CA GLN A 226 -8.59 -3.91 -8.51
C GLN A 226 -9.64 -4.98 -8.78
N THR A 227 -9.21 -6.22 -8.99
CA THR A 227 -10.13 -7.36 -9.19
C THR A 227 -10.86 -7.71 -7.90
N LEU A 228 -10.15 -7.79 -6.76
CA LEU A 228 -10.75 -8.10 -5.46
C LEU A 228 -11.75 -7.03 -5.01
N LEU A 229 -11.41 -5.76 -5.24
CA LEU A 229 -12.25 -4.62 -4.89
C LEU A 229 -13.44 -4.46 -5.85
N ARG A 230 -13.47 -5.23 -6.94
CA ARG A 230 -14.49 -5.12 -7.98
C ARG A 230 -14.69 -3.67 -8.43
N THR A 231 -13.57 -2.96 -8.68
CA THR A 231 -13.63 -1.56 -9.11
C THR A 231 -14.41 -1.45 -10.42
N PRO A 232 -15.37 -0.51 -10.55
CA PRO A 232 -16.27 -0.44 -11.72
C PRO A 232 -15.53 -0.26 -13.05
N ASN A 233 -14.39 0.43 -13.01
CA ASN A 233 -13.58 0.74 -14.19
C ASN A 233 -12.59 -0.36 -14.56
N TRP A 234 -12.42 -1.37 -13.70
CA TRP A 234 -11.52 -2.49 -13.96
C TRP A 234 -12.22 -3.57 -14.77
N ARG A 235 -11.84 -3.71 -16.04
CA ARG A 235 -12.41 -4.69 -16.98
C ARG A 235 -11.29 -5.38 -17.76
N PRO A 236 -10.58 -6.34 -17.17
CA PRO A 236 -9.53 -7.07 -17.86
C PRO A 236 -10.12 -7.84 -19.06
N ARG A 237 -9.60 -7.61 -20.27
CA ARG A 237 -10.06 -8.26 -21.49
C ARG A 237 -9.34 -9.57 -21.78
N PHE A 238 -8.21 -9.81 -21.11
CA PHE A 238 -7.44 -11.04 -21.32
C PHE A 238 -8.21 -12.24 -20.75
N LYS A 239 -8.54 -13.20 -21.60
CA LYS A 239 -9.39 -14.35 -21.26
C LYS A 239 -8.84 -15.21 -20.11
N TYR A 240 -7.53 -15.33 -20.00
CA TYR A 240 -6.85 -16.18 -19.02
C TYR A 240 -6.40 -15.43 -17.77
N TYR A 241 -6.85 -14.18 -17.60
CA TYR A 241 -6.53 -13.40 -16.41
C TYR A 241 -7.30 -13.94 -15.19
N HIS A 242 -6.57 -14.16 -14.09
CA HIS A 242 -7.15 -14.49 -12.79
C HIS A 242 -6.35 -13.78 -11.67
N TRP A 243 -7.04 -13.27 -10.67
CA TRP A 243 -6.44 -12.51 -9.59
C TRP A 243 -5.39 -13.32 -8.78
N SER A 244 -5.58 -14.64 -8.64
CA SER A 244 -4.62 -15.52 -7.94
C SER A 244 -3.28 -15.59 -8.65
N LEU A 245 -3.24 -15.55 -10.00
CA LEU A 245 -2.00 -15.52 -10.78
C LEU A 245 -1.22 -14.23 -10.50
N SER A 246 -1.92 -13.12 -10.31
CA SER A 246 -1.29 -11.85 -9.93
C SER A 246 -0.69 -11.91 -8.52
N PHE A 247 -1.35 -12.56 -7.55
CA PHE A 247 -0.76 -12.79 -6.23
C PHE A 247 0.45 -13.72 -6.27
N ILE A 248 0.39 -14.78 -7.06
CA ILE A 248 1.55 -15.67 -7.27
C ILE A 248 2.70 -14.88 -7.90
N GLY A 249 2.42 -14.06 -8.92
CA GLY A 249 3.41 -13.20 -9.55
C GLY A 249 4.06 -12.21 -8.57
N LEU A 250 3.26 -11.56 -7.73
CA LEU A 250 3.77 -10.70 -6.65
C LEU A 250 4.68 -11.46 -5.68
N SER A 251 4.22 -12.63 -5.22
CA SER A 251 4.98 -13.44 -4.26
C SER A 251 6.31 -13.90 -4.85
N LEU A 252 6.31 -14.31 -6.13
CA LEU A 252 7.54 -14.68 -6.84
C LEU A 252 8.50 -13.50 -7.00
N CYS A 253 7.99 -12.31 -7.34
CA CYS A 253 8.83 -11.12 -7.42
C CYS A 253 9.52 -10.82 -6.09
N ILE A 254 8.77 -10.86 -4.98
CA ILE A 254 9.31 -10.64 -3.65
C ILE A 254 10.34 -11.74 -3.29
N ALA A 255 10.01 -13.00 -3.54
CA ALA A 255 10.93 -14.12 -3.27
C ALA A 255 12.25 -13.96 -4.02
N VAL A 256 12.21 -13.67 -5.32
CA VAL A 256 13.43 -13.47 -6.13
C VAL A 256 14.22 -12.23 -5.67
N MET A 257 13.56 -11.14 -5.25
CA MET A 257 14.24 -9.98 -4.66
C MET A 257 15.08 -10.37 -3.45
N PHE A 258 14.48 -11.10 -2.48
CA PHE A 258 15.18 -11.52 -1.27
C PHE A 258 16.25 -12.58 -1.55
N MET A 259 16.02 -13.48 -2.50
CA MET A 259 17.00 -14.48 -2.92
C MET A 259 18.22 -13.85 -3.59
N THR A 260 18.02 -12.80 -4.40
CA THR A 260 19.12 -12.12 -5.09
C THR A 260 19.96 -11.30 -4.11
N SER A 261 19.32 -10.46 -3.28
CA SER A 261 20.02 -9.64 -2.27
C SER A 261 19.02 -9.07 -1.26
N TRP A 262 19.02 -9.61 -0.05
CA TRP A 262 18.08 -9.21 1.00
C TRP A 262 18.21 -7.73 1.40
N TYR A 263 19.42 -7.18 1.47
CA TYR A 263 19.66 -5.79 1.87
C TYR A 263 19.22 -4.80 0.77
N LEU A 264 19.47 -5.10 -0.53
CA LEU A 264 19.00 -4.28 -1.63
C LEU A 264 17.48 -4.33 -1.74
N ALA A 265 16.87 -5.50 -1.48
CA ALA A 265 15.42 -5.66 -1.43
C ALA A 265 14.78 -4.75 -0.37
N LEU A 266 15.35 -4.72 0.84
CA LEU A 266 14.87 -3.83 1.91
C LEU A 266 15.01 -2.35 1.56
N ILE A 267 16.13 -1.96 0.95
CA ILE A 267 16.36 -0.58 0.48
C ILE A 267 15.32 -0.19 -0.59
N ALA A 268 15.09 -1.06 -1.57
CA ALA A 268 14.11 -0.82 -2.62
C ALA A 268 12.68 -0.70 -2.06
N MET A 269 12.30 -1.58 -1.13
CA MET A 269 10.99 -1.52 -0.46
C MET A 269 10.83 -0.25 0.39
N ALA A 270 11.87 0.15 1.12
CA ALA A 270 11.88 1.38 1.90
C ALA A 270 11.71 2.62 1.01
N MET A 271 12.45 2.66 -0.11
CA MET A 271 12.35 3.75 -1.09
C MET A 271 10.94 3.83 -1.69
N ALA A 272 10.35 2.69 -2.08
CA ALA A 272 8.98 2.64 -2.58
C ALA A 272 7.97 3.12 -1.53
N GLY A 273 8.15 2.74 -0.26
CA GLY A 273 7.32 3.19 0.85
C GLY A 273 7.43 4.70 1.10
N ILE A 274 8.62 5.28 1.01
CA ILE A 274 8.84 6.72 1.15
C ILE A 274 8.15 7.48 0.01
N ILE A 275 8.32 7.01 -1.25
CA ILE A 275 7.66 7.62 -2.41
C ILE A 275 6.14 7.54 -2.26
N TYR A 276 5.61 6.38 -1.85
CA TYR A 276 4.19 6.20 -1.60
C TYR A 276 3.66 7.19 -0.54
N LYS A 277 4.35 7.31 0.60
CA LYS A 277 3.98 8.25 1.67
C LYS A 277 4.07 9.71 1.24
N TYR A 278 5.06 10.05 0.40
CA TYR A 278 5.17 11.39 -0.17
C TYR A 278 3.98 11.72 -1.08
N ILE A 279 3.59 10.79 -1.95
CA ILE A 279 2.43 10.95 -2.84
C ILE A 279 1.13 11.06 -2.03
N GLU A 280 0.96 10.24 -0.99
CA GLU A 280 -0.19 10.30 -0.07
C GLU A 280 -0.28 11.66 0.65
N TYR A 281 0.87 12.17 1.13
CA TYR A 281 0.93 13.45 1.83
C TYR A 281 0.60 14.65 0.92
N ARG A 282 1.07 14.63 -0.32
CA ARG A 282 0.81 15.69 -1.30
C ARG A 282 -0.62 15.69 -1.82
N GLY A 283 -1.32 14.61 -1.69
CA GLY A 283 -2.63 14.42 -2.29
C GLY A 283 -2.53 14.32 -3.81
N ALA A 284 -2.93 13.21 -4.38
CA ALA A 284 -3.07 13.11 -5.82
C ALA A 284 -4.19 14.06 -6.26
N GLU A 285 -3.84 15.20 -6.81
CA GLU A 285 -4.80 16.25 -7.25
C GLU A 285 -5.71 15.80 -8.40
N LYS A 286 -5.47 14.63 -8.98
CA LYS A 286 -6.21 14.10 -10.12
C LYS A 286 -6.79 12.70 -9.83
N GLU A 287 -7.96 12.48 -10.32
CA GLU A 287 -8.94 11.38 -10.44
C GLU A 287 -8.49 9.91 -10.28
N TRP A 288 -7.30 9.65 -9.84
CA TRP A 288 -6.81 8.30 -9.55
C TRP A 288 -7.36 7.86 -8.20
N GLY A 289 -8.39 7.02 -8.24
CA GLY A 289 -8.96 6.45 -7.02
C GLY A 289 -7.87 5.78 -6.16
N ASP A 290 -7.81 6.17 -4.89
CA ASP A 290 -6.92 5.55 -3.93
C ASP A 290 -7.33 4.08 -3.71
N GLY A 291 -6.51 3.15 -4.15
CA GLY A 291 -6.76 1.71 -4.01
C GLY A 291 -6.87 1.28 -2.55
N ILE A 292 -6.14 1.93 -1.63
CA ILE A 292 -6.21 1.68 -0.19
C ILE A 292 -7.56 2.16 0.36
N ARG A 293 -8.07 3.29 -0.11
CA ARG A 293 -9.39 3.79 0.27
C ARG A 293 -10.50 2.85 -0.20
N GLY A 294 -10.37 2.31 -1.40
CA GLY A 294 -11.28 1.27 -1.92
C GLY A 294 -11.23 -0.02 -1.08
N LEU A 295 -10.04 -0.45 -0.66
CA LEU A 295 -9.85 -1.58 0.24
C LEU A 295 -10.49 -1.31 1.60
N ALA A 296 -10.24 -0.12 2.17
CA ALA A 296 -10.82 0.30 3.45
C ALA A 296 -12.35 0.33 3.38
N LEU A 297 -12.93 0.84 2.29
CA LEU A 297 -14.38 0.84 2.07
C LEU A 297 -14.96 -0.59 2.01
N SER A 298 -14.31 -1.48 1.26
CA SER A 298 -14.73 -2.88 1.16
C SER A 298 -14.60 -3.62 2.48
N ALA A 299 -13.52 -3.38 3.23
CA ALA A 299 -13.31 -3.95 4.56
C ALA A 299 -14.33 -3.40 5.57
N ALA A 300 -14.61 -2.09 5.55
CA ALA A 300 -15.63 -1.48 6.38
C ALA A 300 -17.02 -2.05 6.10
N ARG A 301 -17.40 -2.14 4.82
CA ARG A 301 -18.67 -2.75 4.40
C ARG A 301 -18.79 -4.20 4.89
N PHE A 302 -17.77 -5.02 4.66
CA PHE A 302 -17.75 -6.42 5.07
C PHE A 302 -17.88 -6.55 6.59
N SER A 303 -17.12 -5.74 7.33
CA SER A 303 -17.14 -5.74 8.80
C SER A 303 -18.48 -5.30 9.35
N LEU A 304 -19.10 -4.26 8.77
CA LEU A 304 -20.42 -3.78 9.17
C LEU A 304 -21.52 -4.83 8.96
N LEU A 305 -21.53 -5.48 7.80
CA LEU A 305 -22.51 -6.54 7.52
C LEU A 305 -22.32 -7.72 8.46
N ARG A 306 -21.08 -8.12 8.72
CA ARG A 306 -20.77 -9.24 9.62
C ARG A 306 -21.14 -8.94 11.09
N LEU A 307 -21.05 -7.68 11.51
CA LEU A 307 -21.47 -7.27 12.85
C LEU A 307 -22.99 -7.39 13.08
N GLU A 308 -23.79 -7.33 12.01
CA GLU A 308 -25.25 -7.50 12.07
C GLU A 308 -25.69 -8.96 12.12
N GLU A 309 -24.88 -9.89 11.58
CA GLU A 309 -25.23 -11.32 11.44
C GLU A 309 -25.25 -12.09 12.78
N GLY A 310 -24.68 -11.56 13.85
CA GLY A 310 -24.55 -12.27 15.14
C GLY A 310 -25.23 -11.58 16.30
N PRO A 311 -25.73 -12.34 17.30
CA PRO A 311 -26.27 -11.74 18.52
C PRO A 311 -25.17 -10.98 19.29
N PRO A 312 -25.46 -9.79 19.83
CA PRO A 312 -24.49 -9.02 20.58
C PRO A 312 -24.08 -9.76 21.84
N HIS A 313 -22.78 -10.02 22.00
CA HIS A 313 -22.26 -10.67 23.21
C HIS A 313 -21.81 -9.60 24.21
N THR A 314 -22.20 -9.79 25.50
CA THR A 314 -21.89 -8.82 26.55
C THR A 314 -20.41 -8.49 26.73
N LYS A 315 -19.52 -9.46 26.50
CA LYS A 315 -18.04 -9.24 26.51
C LYS A 315 -17.55 -8.30 25.43
N ASN A 316 -18.29 -8.16 24.34
CA ASN A 316 -17.97 -7.28 23.22
C ASN A 316 -18.65 -5.91 23.31
N TRP A 317 -19.49 -5.71 24.35
CA TRP A 317 -20.15 -4.45 24.54
C TRP A 317 -19.15 -3.30 24.72
N ARG A 318 -19.41 -2.21 24.02
CA ARG A 318 -18.63 -0.97 24.10
C ARG A 318 -19.57 0.22 24.05
N PRO A 319 -19.28 1.32 24.77
CA PRO A 319 -20.11 2.50 24.68
C PRO A 319 -20.03 3.10 23.28
N GLN A 320 -21.11 2.99 22.53
CA GLN A 320 -21.31 3.68 21.26
C GLN A 320 -22.17 4.90 21.54
N ILE A 321 -21.57 6.06 21.48
CA ILE A 321 -22.07 7.27 22.07
C ILE A 321 -22.74 8.15 21.01
N LEU A 322 -23.99 8.56 21.27
CA LEU A 322 -24.65 9.67 20.60
C LEU A 322 -24.65 10.89 21.52
N ILE A 323 -23.99 11.95 21.13
CA ILE A 323 -23.99 13.22 21.86
C ILE A 323 -25.02 14.13 21.20
N LEU A 324 -26.07 14.49 21.94
CA LEU A 324 -27.03 15.49 21.48
C LEU A 324 -26.57 16.87 21.91
N VAL A 325 -26.13 17.66 20.92
CA VAL A 325 -25.49 18.95 21.12
C VAL A 325 -26.48 20.07 20.82
N LYS A 326 -26.63 21.01 21.74
CA LYS A 326 -27.34 22.26 21.49
C LYS A 326 -26.37 23.29 20.91
N LEU A 327 -26.71 23.89 19.79
CA LEU A 327 -25.93 24.98 19.17
C LEU A 327 -26.39 26.34 19.68
N THR A 328 -25.47 27.30 19.66
CA THR A 328 -25.75 28.75 19.87
C THR A 328 -26.22 29.38 18.56
N SER A 329 -26.63 30.66 18.62
CA SER A 329 -26.95 31.45 17.40
C SER A 329 -25.79 31.52 16.40
N ASP A 330 -24.55 31.43 16.88
CA ASP A 330 -23.33 31.42 16.06
C ASP A 330 -22.92 30.04 15.55
N LEU A 331 -23.82 29.05 15.63
CA LEU A 331 -23.62 27.68 15.21
C LEU A 331 -22.49 26.95 15.98
N LEU A 332 -22.13 27.45 17.17
CA LEU A 332 -21.13 26.84 18.03
C LEU A 332 -21.80 25.94 19.11
N PRO A 333 -21.14 24.85 19.52
CA PRO A 333 -21.66 24.00 20.60
C PRO A 333 -21.77 24.76 21.93
N LYS A 334 -22.96 24.80 22.52
CA LYS A 334 -23.21 25.53 23.77
C LYS A 334 -22.40 24.99 24.95
N TYR A 335 -22.20 23.67 25.03
CA TYR A 335 -21.48 22.98 26.09
C TYR A 335 -20.31 22.20 25.54
N ARG A 336 -19.18 22.84 25.37
CA ARG A 336 -17.98 22.23 24.80
C ARG A 336 -17.44 21.07 25.65
N LYS A 337 -17.57 21.16 26.96
CA LYS A 337 -17.12 20.09 27.88
C LYS A 337 -17.84 18.76 27.75
N LEU A 338 -18.98 18.68 27.04
CA LEU A 338 -19.62 17.40 26.66
C LEU A 338 -18.72 16.55 25.78
N PHE A 339 -17.95 17.19 24.91
CA PHE A 339 -17.00 16.51 24.05
C PHE A 339 -15.81 15.99 24.85
N SER A 340 -15.29 16.78 25.80
CA SER A 340 -14.22 16.36 26.70
C SER A 340 -14.65 15.14 27.54
N PHE A 341 -15.91 15.13 28.03
CA PHE A 341 -16.50 14.00 28.75
C PHE A 341 -16.56 12.75 27.85
N ALA A 342 -17.12 12.87 26.66
CA ALA A 342 -17.19 11.77 25.72
C ALA A 342 -15.80 11.25 25.28
N ALA A 343 -14.82 12.15 25.10
CA ALA A 343 -13.44 11.77 24.76
C ALA A 343 -12.79 10.94 25.86
N GLN A 344 -13.07 11.26 27.13
CA GLN A 344 -12.53 10.53 28.28
C GLN A 344 -13.22 9.18 28.50
N LEU A 345 -14.52 9.06 28.21
CA LEU A 345 -15.24 7.79 28.19
C LEU A 345 -14.81 6.86 27.05
N LYS A 346 -14.20 7.41 26.01
CA LYS A 346 -13.77 6.66 24.84
C LYS A 346 -12.60 5.70 25.10
N ALA A 347 -12.07 5.63 26.30
CA ALA A 347 -11.16 4.56 26.68
C ALA A 347 -11.71 3.18 26.33
N GLY A 348 -13.04 3.02 26.25
CA GLY A 348 -13.74 1.83 25.78
C GLY A 348 -13.71 1.58 24.26
N LYS A 349 -13.14 2.45 23.44
CA LYS A 349 -12.95 2.31 21.96
C LYS A 349 -14.25 2.19 21.13
N GLY A 350 -15.37 2.74 21.59
CA GLY A 350 -16.63 2.81 20.83
C GLY A 350 -16.66 3.92 19.77
N LEU A 351 -17.68 3.91 18.92
CA LEU A 351 -17.96 4.99 17.97
C LEU A 351 -18.63 6.15 18.69
N THR A 352 -18.34 7.39 18.29
CA THR A 352 -19.03 8.59 18.78
C THR A 352 -19.70 9.31 17.61
N ILE A 353 -20.97 9.60 17.73
CA ILE A 353 -21.74 10.44 16.80
C ILE A 353 -22.13 11.70 17.57
N CYS A 354 -21.73 12.85 17.06
CA CYS A 354 -22.11 14.14 17.60
C CYS A 354 -23.21 14.73 16.72
N ALA A 355 -24.41 14.83 17.25
CA ALA A 355 -25.55 15.26 16.46
C ALA A 355 -26.21 16.51 17.04
N SER A 356 -26.70 17.37 16.16
CA SER A 356 -27.50 18.53 16.53
C SER A 356 -28.68 18.71 15.59
N VAL A 357 -29.68 19.41 16.07
CA VAL A 357 -30.89 19.72 15.33
C VAL A 357 -31.01 21.24 15.14
N ILE A 358 -31.31 21.66 13.90
CA ILE A 358 -31.58 23.06 13.53
C ILE A 358 -33.03 23.15 13.10
N GLY A 359 -33.76 24.14 13.63
CA GLY A 359 -35.13 24.41 13.21
C GLY A 359 -35.17 25.14 11.87
N GLY A 360 -35.93 24.63 10.92
CA GLY A 360 -36.07 25.26 9.61
C GLY A 360 -36.53 24.29 8.50
N ASP A 361 -36.45 24.79 7.27
CA ASP A 361 -36.69 23.98 6.06
C ASP A 361 -35.34 23.64 5.43
N TYR A 362 -35.10 22.38 5.12
CA TYR A 362 -33.81 21.89 4.64
C TYR A 362 -33.34 22.60 3.37
N THR A 363 -34.25 22.89 2.45
CA THR A 363 -33.91 23.56 1.18
C THR A 363 -33.39 24.99 1.38
N ARG A 364 -33.85 25.67 2.42
CA ARG A 364 -33.44 27.04 2.75
C ARG A 364 -32.26 27.09 3.71
N SER A 365 -32.18 26.14 4.63
CA SER A 365 -31.17 26.11 5.72
C SER A 365 -30.00 25.15 5.44
N CYS A 366 -29.86 24.65 4.21
CA CYS A 366 -28.77 23.71 3.85
C CYS A 366 -27.38 24.32 4.10
N GLY A 367 -27.18 25.60 3.74
CA GLY A 367 -25.90 26.30 3.99
C GLY A 367 -25.56 26.44 5.47
N GLU A 368 -26.57 26.76 6.30
CA GLU A 368 -26.45 26.84 7.75
C GLU A 368 -26.13 25.47 8.36
N ALA A 369 -26.77 24.40 7.89
CA ALA A 369 -26.48 23.03 8.31
C ALA A 369 -25.06 22.60 7.97
N MET A 370 -24.54 22.96 6.79
CA MET A 370 -23.16 22.70 6.39
C MET A 370 -22.17 23.47 7.28
N ALA A 371 -22.41 24.73 7.57
CA ALA A 371 -21.57 25.54 8.45
C ALA A 371 -21.58 24.97 9.88
N ALA A 372 -22.75 24.58 10.40
CA ALA A 372 -22.88 23.95 11.69
C ALA A 372 -22.14 22.61 11.76
N LYS A 373 -22.20 21.80 10.70
CA LYS A 373 -21.44 20.53 10.63
C LYS A 373 -19.93 20.76 10.66
N GLN A 374 -19.44 21.76 9.93
CA GLN A 374 -18.01 22.10 9.95
C GLN A 374 -17.57 22.60 11.34
N SER A 375 -18.37 23.46 11.99
CA SER A 375 -18.12 23.94 13.35
C SER A 375 -18.07 22.78 14.36
N LEU A 376 -19.02 21.85 14.24
CA LEU A 376 -19.09 20.65 15.10
C LEU A 376 -17.87 19.75 14.88
N THR A 377 -17.49 19.50 13.63
CA THR A 377 -16.31 18.70 13.27
C THR A 377 -15.04 19.35 13.83
N LYS A 378 -14.87 20.66 13.68
CA LYS A 378 -13.73 21.39 14.24
C LYS A 378 -13.64 21.25 15.75
N THR A 379 -14.77 21.40 16.45
CA THR A 379 -14.83 21.23 17.91
C THR A 379 -14.47 19.79 18.32
N MET A 380 -14.93 18.79 17.56
CA MET A 380 -14.57 17.38 17.80
C MET A 380 -13.06 17.14 17.64
N GLU A 381 -12.43 17.75 16.65
CA GLU A 381 -10.97 17.67 16.44
C GLU A 381 -10.20 18.30 17.59
N GLU A 382 -10.58 19.52 17.99
CA GLU A 382 -9.96 20.26 19.11
C GLU A 382 -10.04 19.47 20.42
N GLU A 383 -11.20 18.87 20.71
CA GLU A 383 -11.44 18.04 21.91
C GLU A 383 -10.99 16.56 21.73
N ARG A 384 -10.38 16.24 20.60
CA ARG A 384 -9.87 14.88 20.26
C ARG A 384 -10.94 13.79 20.29
N VAL A 385 -12.17 14.12 19.96
CA VAL A 385 -13.25 13.17 19.77
C VAL A 385 -13.18 12.60 18.36
N LYS A 386 -12.89 11.33 18.24
CA LYS A 386 -12.92 10.62 16.93
C LYS A 386 -14.34 10.10 16.70
N GLY A 387 -15.00 10.56 15.68
CA GLY A 387 -16.37 10.19 15.38
C GLY A 387 -16.90 10.94 14.17
N PHE A 388 -18.21 11.00 14.06
CA PHE A 388 -18.91 11.66 12.97
C PHE A 388 -19.80 12.79 13.51
N ALA A 389 -19.86 13.90 12.77
CA ALA A 389 -20.77 15.01 13.03
C ALA A 389 -21.99 14.90 12.14
N GLU A 390 -23.18 15.01 12.71
CA GLU A 390 -24.45 14.99 11.98
C GLU A 390 -25.31 16.19 12.36
N ILE A 391 -25.90 16.83 11.37
CA ILE A 391 -26.83 17.94 11.56
C ILE A 391 -28.14 17.59 10.84
N LEU A 392 -29.22 17.65 11.58
CA LEU A 392 -30.57 17.45 11.06
C LEU A 392 -31.34 18.77 11.05
N VAL A 393 -31.91 19.12 9.90
CA VAL A 393 -32.79 20.30 9.78
C VAL A 393 -34.24 19.81 9.78
N VAL A 394 -35.02 20.31 10.70
CA VAL A 394 -36.43 19.91 10.91
C VAL A 394 -37.27 21.11 11.32
N ARG A 395 -38.60 21.02 11.13
CA ARG A 395 -39.53 22.07 11.56
C ARG A 395 -39.77 22.03 13.05
N ASP A 396 -39.82 20.84 13.65
CA ASP A 396 -39.95 20.66 15.09
C ASP A 396 -38.69 19.99 15.67
N ILE A 397 -38.05 20.68 16.63
CA ILE A 397 -36.81 20.22 17.27
C ILE A 397 -37.03 18.91 18.02
N THR A 398 -38.20 18.72 18.63
CA THR A 398 -38.53 17.53 19.42
C THR A 398 -38.60 16.28 18.52
N GLU A 399 -39.29 16.42 17.40
CA GLU A 399 -39.36 15.38 16.38
C GLU A 399 -37.96 15.09 15.80
N GLY A 400 -37.16 16.11 15.55
CA GLY A 400 -35.79 15.97 15.08
C GLY A 400 -34.90 15.19 16.02
N LEU A 401 -34.97 15.44 17.32
CA LEU A 401 -34.23 14.67 18.32
C LEU A 401 -34.71 13.21 18.40
N SER A 402 -36.01 12.98 18.29
CA SER A 402 -36.57 11.65 18.21
C SER A 402 -36.05 10.88 17.00
N ASN A 403 -36.03 11.52 15.84
CA ASN A 403 -35.52 10.95 14.60
C ASN A 403 -34.03 10.60 14.70
N LEU A 404 -33.22 11.45 15.33
CA LEU A 404 -31.80 11.17 15.58
C LEU A 404 -31.60 9.95 16.48
N VAL A 405 -32.37 9.82 17.56
CA VAL A 405 -32.28 8.67 18.47
C VAL A 405 -32.62 7.37 17.75
N GLN A 406 -33.57 7.39 16.82
CA GLN A 406 -34.00 6.22 16.08
C GLN A 406 -33.09 5.82 14.92
N SER A 407 -32.54 6.81 14.20
CA SER A 407 -31.86 6.60 12.90
C SER A 407 -30.33 6.73 12.96
N ALA A 408 -29.76 7.32 14.00
CA ALA A 408 -28.31 7.51 14.08
C ALA A 408 -27.57 6.17 14.11
N GLY A 409 -26.45 6.10 13.38
CA GLY A 409 -25.60 4.93 13.27
C GLY A 409 -25.97 3.99 12.14
N LEU A 410 -25.16 2.95 11.94
CA LEU A 410 -25.32 2.00 10.84
C LEU A 410 -25.08 0.57 11.32
N GLY A 411 -26.11 -0.28 11.23
CA GLY A 411 -26.03 -1.70 11.61
C GLY A 411 -25.51 -1.90 13.04
N GLY A 412 -24.57 -2.79 13.21
CA GLY A 412 -23.93 -3.08 14.51
C GLY A 412 -23.17 -1.91 15.15
N LEU A 413 -23.05 -0.76 14.48
CA LEU A 413 -22.48 0.49 14.99
C LEU A 413 -23.56 1.52 15.40
N LYS A 414 -24.77 1.10 15.71
CA LYS A 414 -25.79 1.97 16.29
C LYS A 414 -25.40 2.40 17.70
N PRO A 415 -25.69 3.65 18.09
CA PRO A 415 -25.51 4.12 19.47
C PRO A 415 -26.29 3.25 20.46
N ASN A 416 -25.66 2.98 21.59
CA ASN A 416 -26.28 2.31 22.73
C ASN A 416 -26.31 3.21 23.98
N THR A 417 -25.68 4.37 23.90
CA THR A 417 -25.53 5.33 24.99
C THR A 417 -25.74 6.73 24.45
N VAL A 418 -26.63 7.50 25.05
CA VAL A 418 -26.91 8.89 24.68
C VAL A 418 -26.38 9.82 25.77
N ILE A 419 -25.66 10.88 25.37
CA ILE A 419 -25.26 11.97 26.26
C ILE A 419 -26.12 13.17 25.94
N LEU A 420 -26.88 13.65 26.95
CA LEU A 420 -27.76 14.79 26.85
C LEU A 420 -27.38 15.84 27.89
N GLY A 421 -27.22 17.09 27.50
CA GLY A 421 -26.89 18.17 28.40
C GLY A 421 -28.04 18.48 29.37
N TRP A 422 -27.70 18.81 30.62
CA TRP A 422 -28.70 19.22 31.60
C TRP A 422 -29.36 20.55 31.22
N PRO A 423 -30.70 20.71 31.33
CA PRO A 423 -31.40 21.96 30.99
C PRO A 423 -31.24 22.98 32.10
N TYR A 424 -30.14 23.74 32.10
CA TYR A 424 -29.94 24.80 33.10
C TYR A 424 -30.96 25.93 32.95
N GLY A 425 -31.42 26.47 34.08
CA GLY A 425 -32.35 27.62 34.12
C GLY A 425 -33.81 27.23 33.86
N TRP A 426 -34.16 25.95 33.77
CA TRP A 426 -35.52 25.51 33.49
C TRP A 426 -36.58 26.04 34.50
N ARG A 427 -36.20 26.29 35.77
CA ARG A 427 -37.10 26.86 36.79
C ARG A 427 -37.29 28.38 36.66
N GLN A 428 -36.43 29.05 35.97
CA GLN A 428 -36.42 30.50 35.80
C GLN A 428 -36.86 30.97 34.41
N SER A 429 -37.02 30.02 33.48
CA SER A 429 -37.43 30.28 32.12
C SER A 429 -38.94 30.26 32.03
N GLU A 430 -39.51 31.34 31.51
CA GLU A 430 -40.96 31.40 31.18
C GLU A 430 -41.29 30.52 29.96
N ASP A 431 -40.31 30.01 29.23
CA ASP A 431 -40.48 29.11 28.10
C ASP A 431 -40.49 27.62 28.51
N ASP A 432 -41.70 27.07 28.64
CA ASP A 432 -41.95 25.68 28.97
C ASP A 432 -41.37 24.65 27.96
N ARG A 433 -41.04 25.06 26.76
CA ARG A 433 -40.58 24.22 25.69
C ARG A 433 -39.24 23.50 26.01
N THR A 434 -38.34 24.19 26.72
CA THR A 434 -37.00 23.65 26.97
C THR A 434 -37.02 22.39 27.83
N TRP A 435 -37.83 22.35 28.91
CA TRP A 435 -37.94 21.19 29.78
C TRP A 435 -38.82 20.09 29.17
N GLN A 436 -39.84 20.44 28.36
CA GLN A 436 -40.64 19.50 27.62
C GLN A 436 -39.80 18.71 26.60
N VAL A 437 -39.01 19.40 25.77
CA VAL A 437 -38.08 18.78 24.84
C VAL A 437 -37.10 17.84 25.56
N PHE A 438 -36.58 18.24 26.70
CA PHE A 438 -35.71 17.38 27.51
C PHE A 438 -36.43 16.13 27.97
N LEU A 439 -37.62 16.23 28.55
CA LEU A 439 -38.39 15.09 29.02
C LEU A 439 -38.79 14.11 27.88
N GLU A 440 -39.21 14.65 26.75
CA GLU A 440 -39.53 13.85 25.58
C GLU A 440 -38.31 13.13 25.04
N THR A 441 -37.15 13.80 25.00
CA THR A 441 -35.89 13.16 24.61
C THR A 441 -35.55 12.01 25.58
N VAL A 442 -35.70 12.19 26.89
CA VAL A 442 -35.49 11.13 27.89
C VAL A 442 -36.43 9.95 27.63
N ARG A 443 -37.71 10.20 27.36
CA ARG A 443 -38.70 9.14 27.05
C ARG A 443 -38.31 8.39 25.76
N ASN A 444 -37.90 9.10 24.73
CA ASN A 444 -37.48 8.50 23.43
C ASN A 444 -36.24 7.63 23.61
N VAL A 445 -35.23 8.07 24.36
CA VAL A 445 -34.02 7.29 24.67
C VAL A 445 -34.36 6.03 25.48
N THR A 446 -35.27 6.16 26.46
CA THR A 446 -35.73 5.03 27.25
C THR A 446 -36.53 4.02 26.42
N ALA A 447 -37.40 4.50 25.53
CA ALA A 447 -38.16 3.64 24.61
C ALA A 447 -37.22 2.91 23.63
N ALA A 448 -36.14 3.55 23.20
CA ALA A 448 -35.09 2.96 22.36
C ALA A 448 -34.17 1.99 23.12
N ARG A 449 -34.37 1.81 24.43
CA ARG A 449 -33.55 0.96 25.32
C ARG A 449 -32.06 1.32 25.30
N MET A 450 -31.72 2.60 25.16
CA MET A 450 -30.37 3.11 25.23
C MET A 450 -30.04 3.61 26.62
N ALA A 451 -28.80 3.51 27.04
CA ALA A 451 -28.32 4.13 28.27
C ALA A 451 -28.31 5.66 28.12
N LEU A 452 -28.77 6.36 29.14
CA LEU A 452 -28.80 7.82 29.14
C LEU A 452 -27.82 8.39 30.17
N LEU A 453 -26.93 9.27 29.72
CA LEU A 453 -26.01 10.01 30.56
C LEU A 453 -26.37 11.50 30.52
N VAL A 454 -26.73 12.06 31.68
CA VAL A 454 -27.09 13.47 31.79
C VAL A 454 -26.11 14.17 32.74
N PRO A 455 -24.99 14.71 32.25
CA PRO A 455 -24.00 15.37 33.11
C PRO A 455 -24.53 16.73 33.60
N LYS A 456 -24.69 16.85 34.93
CA LYS A 456 -24.98 18.10 35.61
C LYS A 456 -23.67 18.76 36.07
N GLY A 457 -23.52 20.08 35.87
CA GLY A 457 -22.29 20.77 36.20
C GLY A 457 -21.15 20.53 35.19
N ILE A 458 -21.50 20.21 33.95
CA ILE A 458 -20.53 19.85 32.91
C ILE A 458 -19.45 20.92 32.65
N ASN A 459 -19.72 22.20 32.94
CA ASN A 459 -18.76 23.28 32.80
C ASN A 459 -17.52 23.13 33.70
N PHE A 460 -17.66 22.42 34.82
CA PHE A 460 -16.57 22.12 35.76
C PHE A 460 -15.85 20.80 35.45
N PHE A 461 -16.22 20.12 34.38
CA PHE A 461 -15.60 18.84 34.00
C PHE A 461 -14.14 19.07 33.56
N PRO A 462 -13.18 18.26 34.06
CA PRO A 462 -11.76 18.45 33.78
C PRO A 462 -11.42 18.23 32.30
N ASP A 463 -10.45 18.97 31.84
CA ASP A 463 -9.92 18.78 30.48
C ASP A 463 -9.06 17.51 30.38
N SER A 464 -8.85 17.03 29.17
CA SER A 464 -8.05 15.83 28.92
C SER A 464 -6.57 15.98 29.32
N THR A 465 -6.12 17.20 29.65
CA THR A 465 -4.78 17.53 30.14
C THR A 465 -4.67 17.54 31.65
N ASP A 466 -5.80 17.70 32.35
CA ASP A 466 -5.85 17.83 33.79
C ASP A 466 -5.59 16.49 34.49
N LYS A 467 -5.16 16.54 35.73
CA LYS A 467 -5.03 15.39 36.62
C LYS A 467 -5.91 15.60 37.81
N VAL A 468 -6.92 14.77 37.93
CA VAL A 468 -7.86 14.80 39.07
C VAL A 468 -7.35 13.86 40.14
N VAL A 469 -7.43 14.31 41.39
CA VAL A 469 -7.09 13.55 42.59
C VAL A 469 -8.31 13.55 43.51
N GLY A 470 -8.64 12.42 44.08
CA GLY A 470 -9.81 12.25 44.96
C GLY A 470 -10.51 10.93 44.74
N ASN A 471 -11.80 10.89 44.96
CA ASN A 471 -12.64 9.70 44.81
C ASN A 471 -13.77 9.96 43.83
N ILE A 472 -14.28 8.92 43.21
CA ILE A 472 -15.57 8.93 42.48
C ILE A 472 -16.59 8.21 43.35
N ASP A 473 -17.59 8.93 43.85
CA ASP A 473 -18.66 8.36 44.66
C ASP A 473 -19.76 7.82 43.76
N ILE A 474 -20.15 6.56 43.99
CA ILE A 474 -21.14 5.87 43.18
C ILE A 474 -22.38 5.64 44.07
N TRP A 475 -23.50 6.25 43.69
CA TRP A 475 -24.77 6.11 44.37
C TRP A 475 -25.65 5.09 43.68
N TRP A 476 -25.72 3.88 44.22
CA TRP A 476 -26.51 2.76 43.68
C TRP A 476 -27.93 2.81 44.19
N ILE A 477 -28.83 3.47 43.49
CA ILE A 477 -30.22 3.66 43.92
C ILE A 477 -31.13 2.56 43.36
N VAL A 478 -30.95 2.20 42.10
CA VAL A 478 -31.72 1.17 41.40
C VAL A 478 -30.75 0.23 40.66
N HIS A 479 -31.10 -1.05 40.58
CA HIS A 479 -30.33 -2.03 39.84
C HIS A 479 -30.41 -1.75 38.33
N ASP A 480 -29.31 -1.31 37.71
CA ASP A 480 -29.23 -0.87 36.31
C ASP A 480 -28.40 -1.80 35.40
N GLY A 481 -28.16 -3.03 35.85
CA GLY A 481 -27.37 -3.99 35.09
C GLY A 481 -25.84 -3.73 35.11
N GLY A 482 -25.36 -2.84 35.98
CA GLY A 482 -23.92 -2.60 36.17
C GLY A 482 -23.33 -1.40 35.38
N LEU A 483 -24.15 -0.62 34.68
CA LEU A 483 -23.70 0.57 33.98
C LEU A 483 -23.09 1.60 34.93
N LEU A 484 -23.64 1.75 36.13
CA LEU A 484 -23.11 2.66 37.16
C LEU A 484 -21.68 2.32 37.60
N MET A 485 -21.31 1.04 37.63
CA MET A 485 -19.96 0.59 37.94
C MET A 485 -19.03 0.73 36.73
N LEU A 486 -19.55 0.52 35.52
CA LEU A 486 -18.77 0.57 34.30
C LEU A 486 -18.29 2.01 33.95
N LEU A 487 -19.13 3.01 34.24
CA LEU A 487 -18.81 4.41 33.91
C LEU A 487 -17.55 4.91 34.65
N PRO A 488 -17.41 4.80 35.97
CA PRO A 488 -16.17 5.16 36.68
C PRO A 488 -14.97 4.32 36.23
N PHE A 489 -15.18 3.04 35.94
CA PHE A 489 -14.12 2.17 35.42
C PHE A 489 -13.57 2.67 34.09
N LEU A 490 -14.44 3.09 33.16
CA LEU A 490 -14.02 3.66 31.87
C LEU A 490 -13.30 4.98 32.06
N LEU A 491 -13.78 5.86 32.95
CA LEU A 491 -13.10 7.10 33.27
C LEU A 491 -11.71 6.84 33.86
N LYS A 492 -11.57 5.89 34.78
CA LYS A 492 -10.29 5.55 35.41
C LYS A 492 -9.24 5.06 34.41
N GLN A 493 -9.63 4.54 33.26
CA GLN A 493 -8.72 4.17 32.19
C GLN A 493 -8.09 5.39 31.50
N HIS A 494 -8.71 6.57 31.60
CA HIS A 494 -8.15 7.79 31.04
C HIS A 494 -7.11 8.41 31.98
N ARG A 495 -6.06 9.01 31.42
CA ARG A 495 -4.93 9.58 32.16
C ARG A 495 -5.33 10.66 33.19
N THR A 496 -6.42 11.37 32.94
CA THR A 496 -6.97 12.42 33.82
C THR A 496 -7.40 11.83 35.17
N TRP A 497 -8.00 10.63 35.17
CA TRP A 497 -8.62 9.95 36.29
C TRP A 497 -7.81 8.81 36.89
N LYS A 498 -6.60 8.57 36.39
CA LYS A 498 -5.76 7.42 36.76
C LYS A 498 -5.34 7.39 38.24
N LYS A 499 -5.40 8.55 38.93
CA LYS A 499 -5.01 8.68 40.33
C LYS A 499 -6.19 8.65 41.31
N LEU A 500 -7.41 8.36 40.85
CA LEU A 500 -8.61 8.20 41.65
C LEU A 500 -8.78 6.76 42.10
#